data_34314cbe95edf386cfb2fbed0701f469
#
_entry.id   34314cbe95edf386cfb2fbed0701f469
#
_cell.length_a   1.000
_cell.length_b   1.000
_cell.length_c   1.000
_cell.angle_alpha   90.00
_cell.angle_beta   90.00
_cell.angle_gamma   90.00
#
_symmetry.space_group_name_H-M   'P 1'
#
loop_
_entity.id
_entity.type
_entity.pdbx_description
1 polymer ?
#
loop_
_entity_poly.entity_id
_entity_poly.type
_entity_poly.pdbx_seq_one_letter_code
_entity_poly.pdbx_strand_id
1 'polypeptide(L)'
;MNFLKHLFPTFLLMLVAGSALAAGADVGEVKKQALNVPAIIMFLVFVAFTLFITYWAAQRTKTAKDFYAAGGGITGFQNGLAIAGDYMSAASFLGISGLVFLNGYDGLIFSVGWLVGWPIIMFLIAEQLRNLGKYTYADVVSYRFERVPMRTLAATAALIVVILYLIGQMVGAGKLIQVLFGLDYTYAVIIVGILIIMYVTFGGMLATTWVQIIKACLLLTGATIIAFGALYLASDGTMSPERMFQKAVEIHPKKNAIMGPGTLVSDP
;
A
#
# COMPACT_ATOMS: atom_id res chain seq x y z
N MET A 1 -6.00 5.53 -37.14
CA MET A 1 -5.62 6.68 -36.31
C MET A 1 -6.75 7.18 -35.39
N ASN A 2 -8.02 6.94 -35.71
CA ASN A 2 -9.17 7.35 -34.85
C ASN A 2 -9.44 6.43 -33.66
N PHE A 3 -9.07 5.16 -33.72
CA PHE A 3 -9.26 4.18 -32.63
C PHE A 3 -8.44 4.54 -31.37
N LEU A 4 -7.20 4.99 -31.54
CA LEU A 4 -6.35 5.44 -30.41
C LEU A 4 -6.89 6.72 -29.71
N LYS A 5 -7.59 7.58 -30.42
CA LYS A 5 -8.14 8.84 -29.85
C LYS A 5 -9.27 8.58 -28.85
N HIS A 6 -9.96 7.47 -28.97
CA HIS A 6 -11.03 7.08 -28.03
C HIS A 6 -10.55 6.10 -26.97
N LEU A 7 -9.52 5.29 -27.26
CA LEU A 7 -8.95 4.34 -26.29
C LEU A 7 -8.24 5.04 -25.15
N PHE A 8 -7.53 6.11 -25.41
CA PHE A 8 -6.77 6.85 -24.41
C PHE A 8 -7.65 7.49 -23.33
N PRO A 9 -8.71 8.24 -23.64
CA PRO A 9 -9.58 8.82 -22.62
C PRO A 9 -10.38 7.76 -21.84
N THR A 10 -10.83 6.67 -22.48
CA THR A 10 -11.52 5.56 -21.79
C THR A 10 -10.56 4.80 -20.86
N PHE A 11 -9.35 4.55 -21.28
CA PHE A 11 -8.33 3.93 -20.44
C PHE A 11 -7.94 4.85 -19.25
N LEU A 12 -7.82 6.15 -19.49
CA LEU A 12 -7.58 7.14 -18.44
C LEU A 12 -8.75 7.20 -17.44
N LEU A 13 -9.99 7.13 -17.93
CA LEU A 13 -11.19 7.12 -17.09
C LEU A 13 -11.27 5.85 -16.22
N MET A 14 -10.94 4.68 -16.78
CA MET A 14 -10.84 3.43 -16.01
C MET A 14 -9.73 3.45 -14.98
N LEU A 15 -8.57 4.05 -15.29
CA LEU A 15 -7.49 4.25 -14.33
C LEU A 15 -7.91 5.19 -13.19
N VAL A 16 -8.60 6.27 -13.49
CA VAL A 16 -9.10 7.22 -12.48
C VAL A 16 -10.18 6.58 -11.60
N ALA A 17 -11.11 5.83 -12.19
CA ALA A 17 -12.14 5.13 -11.43
C ALA A 17 -11.52 4.02 -10.54
N GLY A 18 -10.56 3.26 -11.06
CA GLY A 18 -9.86 2.23 -10.28
C GLY A 18 -9.05 2.78 -9.12
N SER A 19 -8.42 3.95 -9.28
CA SER A 19 -7.66 4.59 -8.21
C SER A 19 -8.54 5.22 -7.12
N ALA A 20 -9.72 5.71 -7.46
CA ALA A 20 -10.69 6.19 -6.47
C ALA A 20 -11.16 5.04 -5.55
N LEU A 21 -11.33 3.83 -6.08
CA LEU A 21 -11.62 2.63 -5.29
C LEU A 21 -10.39 2.15 -4.48
N ALA A 22 -9.19 2.33 -5.00
CA ALA A 22 -7.94 1.96 -4.31
C ALA A 22 -7.55 2.96 -3.20
N ALA A 23 -8.12 4.16 -3.19
CA ALA A 23 -7.89 5.17 -2.15
C ALA A 23 -8.42 4.77 -0.77
N GLY A 24 -9.09 3.63 -0.68
CA GLY A 24 -9.77 3.16 0.52
C GLY A 24 -11.22 3.63 0.58
N ALA A 25 -12.05 2.87 1.27
CA ALA A 25 -13.43 3.28 1.52
C ALA A 25 -13.44 4.57 2.34
N ASP A 26 -14.22 5.56 1.91
CA ASP A 26 -14.51 6.72 2.74
C ASP A 26 -15.38 6.25 3.92
N VAL A 27 -14.74 6.08 5.07
CA VAL A 27 -15.42 5.68 6.31
C VAL A 27 -16.15 6.86 6.98
N GLY A 28 -16.34 7.96 6.27
CA GLY A 28 -17.05 9.15 6.73
C GLY A 28 -16.18 10.15 7.48
N GLU A 29 -16.83 11.12 8.12
CA GLU A 29 -16.15 12.15 8.89
C GLU A 29 -15.46 11.55 10.12
N VAL A 30 -14.18 11.87 10.26
CA VAL A 30 -13.39 11.47 11.43
C VAL A 30 -13.89 12.28 12.63
N LYS A 31 -14.55 11.62 13.59
CA LYS A 31 -14.89 12.25 14.86
C LYS A 31 -13.60 12.61 15.59
N LYS A 32 -13.47 13.88 15.99
CA LYS A 32 -12.37 14.33 16.84
C LYS A 32 -12.37 13.53 18.14
N GLN A 33 -11.34 12.75 18.33
CA GLN A 33 -11.11 12.00 19.57
C GLN A 33 -10.14 12.78 20.47
N ALA A 34 -10.15 12.47 21.77
CA ALA A 34 -9.13 13.00 22.68
C ALA A 34 -7.74 12.56 22.22
N LEU A 35 -6.76 13.45 22.33
CA LEU A 35 -5.39 13.19 21.95
C LEU A 35 -4.82 11.97 22.68
N ASN A 36 -4.40 10.96 21.92
CA ASN A 36 -3.74 9.78 22.47
C ASN A 36 -2.22 10.02 22.54
N VAL A 37 -1.78 10.61 23.63
CA VAL A 37 -0.35 10.97 23.83
C VAL A 37 0.59 9.77 23.68
N PRO A 38 0.33 8.58 24.25
CA PRO A 38 1.16 7.40 24.01
C PRO A 38 1.30 7.03 22.53
N ALA A 39 0.20 7.06 21.76
CA ALA A 39 0.24 6.75 20.34
C ALA A 39 1.03 7.80 19.54
N ILE A 40 0.92 9.08 19.91
CA ILE A 40 1.69 10.18 19.31
C ILE A 40 3.19 9.99 19.57
N ILE A 41 3.57 9.69 20.82
CA ILE A 41 4.99 9.47 21.18
C ILE A 41 5.54 8.27 20.40
N MET A 42 4.82 7.15 20.35
CA MET A 42 5.23 5.96 19.61
C MET A 42 5.39 6.27 18.11
N PHE A 43 4.49 7.04 17.52
CA PHE A 43 4.58 7.46 16.12
C PHE A 43 5.82 8.35 15.89
N LEU A 44 6.08 9.33 16.74
CA LEU A 44 7.24 10.21 16.63
C LEU A 44 8.57 9.46 16.80
N VAL A 45 8.64 8.50 17.72
CA VAL A 45 9.80 7.61 17.87
C VAL A 45 10.03 6.81 16.60
N PHE A 46 8.98 6.27 15.99
CA PHE A 46 9.10 5.55 14.73
C PHE A 46 9.55 6.46 13.58
N VAL A 47 9.00 7.66 13.47
CA VAL A 47 9.44 8.66 12.48
C VAL A 47 10.92 9.04 12.67
N ALA A 48 11.33 9.31 13.89
CA ALA A 48 12.74 9.61 14.19
C ALA A 48 13.67 8.44 13.81
N PHE A 49 13.24 7.21 14.08
CA PHE A 49 13.99 6.01 13.72
C PHE A 49 14.10 5.81 12.20
N THR A 50 13.02 6.05 11.46
CA THR A 50 13.06 5.98 9.98
C THR A 50 13.94 7.08 9.37
N LEU A 51 13.92 8.29 9.91
CA LEU A 51 14.81 9.36 9.51
C LEU A 51 16.29 9.04 9.81
N PHE A 52 16.56 8.40 10.95
CA PHE A 52 17.90 7.91 11.28
C PHE A 52 18.39 6.86 10.27
N ILE A 53 17.56 5.89 9.89
CA ILE A 53 17.88 4.91 8.85
C ILE A 53 18.16 5.60 7.52
N THR A 54 17.35 6.59 7.16
CA THR A 54 17.53 7.38 5.93
C THR A 54 18.89 8.08 5.92
N TYR A 55 19.25 8.73 7.02
CA TYR A 55 20.55 9.38 7.17
C TYR A 55 21.71 8.37 7.06
N TRP A 56 21.61 7.23 7.75
CA TRP A 56 22.60 6.16 7.67
C TRP A 56 22.74 5.59 6.25
N ALA A 57 21.63 5.38 5.53
CA ALA A 57 21.63 4.90 4.17
C ALA A 57 22.17 5.93 3.19
N ALA A 58 21.84 7.22 3.34
CA ALA A 58 22.34 8.29 2.51
C ALA A 58 23.87 8.38 2.53
N GLN A 59 24.51 8.15 3.68
CA GLN A 59 25.96 8.11 3.78
C GLN A 59 26.62 6.95 3.00
N ARG A 60 25.87 5.89 2.75
CA ARG A 60 26.34 4.68 2.06
C ARG A 60 25.97 4.63 0.58
N THR A 61 25.04 5.45 0.14
CA THR A 61 24.58 5.57 -1.25
C THR A 61 25.55 6.46 -2.02
N LYS A 62 26.52 5.85 -2.71
CA LYS A 62 27.57 6.59 -3.44
C LYS A 62 27.48 6.44 -4.96
N THR A 63 26.86 5.37 -5.43
CA THR A 63 26.74 5.04 -6.86
C THR A 63 25.28 4.98 -7.30
N ALA A 64 25.04 5.08 -8.61
CA ALA A 64 23.72 4.85 -9.18
C ALA A 64 23.18 3.45 -8.83
N LYS A 65 24.03 2.44 -8.76
CA LYS A 65 23.66 1.08 -8.37
C LYS A 65 23.19 1.04 -6.89
N ASP A 66 23.84 1.78 -6.01
CA ASP A 66 23.41 1.86 -4.60
C ASP A 66 22.06 2.55 -4.49
N PHE A 67 21.86 3.62 -5.26
CA PHE A 67 20.63 4.40 -5.25
C PHE A 67 19.43 3.63 -5.82
N TYR A 68 19.58 2.93 -6.96
CA TYR A 68 18.47 2.24 -7.64
C TYR A 68 18.32 0.78 -7.29
N ALA A 69 19.34 0.11 -6.77
CA ALA A 69 19.35 -1.34 -6.51
C ALA A 69 19.95 -1.73 -5.15
N ALA A 70 20.06 -0.79 -4.21
CA ALA A 70 20.63 -1.02 -2.88
C ALA A 70 22.00 -1.72 -2.91
N GLY A 71 22.85 -1.40 -3.92
CA GLY A 71 24.17 -2.01 -4.12
C GLY A 71 24.15 -3.48 -4.56
N GLY A 72 22.98 -4.12 -4.61
CA GLY A 72 22.84 -5.55 -4.89
C GLY A 72 23.19 -6.48 -3.72
N GLY A 73 23.38 -5.93 -2.50
CA GLY A 73 23.74 -6.67 -1.29
C GLY A 73 22.57 -7.19 -0.46
N ILE A 74 21.33 -7.00 -0.90
CA ILE A 74 20.12 -7.43 -0.19
C ILE A 74 19.89 -8.93 -0.42
N THR A 75 19.73 -9.68 0.67
CA THR A 75 19.42 -11.13 0.60
C THR A 75 17.98 -11.37 0.14
N GLY A 76 17.70 -12.58 -0.37
CA GLY A 76 16.33 -12.94 -0.80
C GLY A 76 15.28 -12.80 0.30
N PHE A 77 15.61 -13.17 1.53
CA PHE A 77 14.74 -13.02 2.69
C PHE A 77 14.46 -11.53 3.02
N GLN A 78 15.50 -10.71 3.04
CA GLN A 78 15.37 -9.26 3.24
C GLN A 78 14.53 -8.61 2.13
N ASN A 79 14.76 -9.02 0.88
CA ASN A 79 13.97 -8.52 -0.24
C ASN A 79 12.50 -8.94 -0.15
N GLY A 80 12.22 -10.18 0.26
CA GLY A 80 10.86 -10.64 0.51
C GLY A 80 10.14 -9.81 1.58
N LEU A 81 10.80 -9.53 2.71
CA LEU A 81 10.26 -8.64 3.75
C LEU A 81 10.08 -7.22 3.24
N ALA A 82 11.01 -6.68 2.45
CA ALA A 82 10.89 -5.35 1.89
C ALA A 82 9.68 -5.23 0.94
N ILE A 83 9.48 -6.22 0.06
CA ILE A 83 8.33 -6.30 -0.84
C ILE A 83 7.02 -6.42 -0.04
N ALA A 84 6.98 -7.29 0.98
CA ALA A 84 5.82 -7.40 1.86
C ALA A 84 5.51 -6.07 2.56
N GLY A 85 6.55 -5.38 3.07
CA GLY A 85 6.39 -4.06 3.67
C GLY A 85 5.93 -2.99 2.69
N ASP A 86 6.36 -3.05 1.44
CA ASP A 86 5.91 -2.13 0.40
C ASP A 86 4.42 -2.35 0.07
N TYR A 87 4.02 -3.60 -0.11
CA TYR A 87 2.63 -3.97 -0.34
C TYR A 87 1.70 -3.55 0.80
N MET A 88 2.11 -3.75 2.05
CA MET A 88 1.34 -3.38 3.25
C MET A 88 1.37 -1.86 3.47
N SER A 89 0.60 -1.14 2.67
CA SER A 89 0.47 0.31 2.66
C SER A 89 -0.85 0.77 3.31
N ALA A 90 -1.04 2.08 3.43
CA ALA A 90 -2.31 2.64 3.87
C ALA A 90 -3.47 2.20 2.96
N ALA A 91 -3.28 2.17 1.65
CA ALA A 91 -4.31 1.75 0.70
C ALA A 91 -4.64 0.26 0.83
N SER A 92 -3.64 -0.63 0.90
CA SER A 92 -3.89 -2.07 0.97
C SER A 92 -4.36 -2.51 2.36
N PHE A 93 -3.75 -2.03 3.43
CA PHE A 93 -4.11 -2.45 4.78
C PHE A 93 -5.38 -1.76 5.29
N LEU A 94 -5.42 -0.42 5.30
CA LEU A 94 -6.59 0.31 5.78
C LEU A 94 -7.74 0.28 4.77
N GLY A 95 -7.43 0.41 3.47
CA GLY A 95 -8.43 0.43 2.42
C GLY A 95 -9.17 -0.90 2.30
N ILE A 96 -8.47 -2.02 2.21
CA ILE A 96 -9.09 -3.35 2.11
C ILE A 96 -9.85 -3.70 3.40
N SER A 97 -9.28 -3.40 4.57
CA SER A 97 -9.98 -3.61 5.85
C SER A 97 -11.27 -2.80 5.92
N GLY A 98 -11.25 -1.55 5.44
CA GLY A 98 -12.45 -0.71 5.34
C GLY A 98 -13.49 -1.28 4.39
N LEU A 99 -13.08 -1.79 3.22
CA LEU A 99 -13.99 -2.43 2.27
C LEU A 99 -14.62 -3.71 2.84
N VAL A 100 -13.85 -4.52 3.56
CA VAL A 100 -14.39 -5.70 4.26
C VAL A 100 -15.36 -5.28 5.35
N PHE A 101 -15.06 -4.23 6.10
CA PHE A 101 -15.97 -3.68 7.11
C PHE A 101 -17.31 -3.22 6.50
N LEU A 102 -17.29 -2.53 5.36
CA LEU A 102 -18.48 -1.98 4.72
C LEU A 102 -19.29 -3.01 3.92
N ASN A 103 -18.60 -3.94 3.24
CA ASN A 103 -19.19 -4.84 2.26
C ASN A 103 -19.10 -6.33 2.65
N GLY A 104 -18.46 -6.64 3.78
CA GLY A 104 -18.31 -8.03 4.22
C GLY A 104 -17.51 -8.88 3.23
N TYR A 105 -18.10 -10.01 2.83
CA TYR A 105 -17.49 -10.99 1.93
C TYR A 105 -16.99 -10.38 0.61
N ASP A 106 -17.76 -9.49 0.00
CA ASP A 106 -17.39 -8.81 -1.25
C ASP A 106 -16.08 -8.02 -1.14
N GLY A 107 -15.78 -7.47 0.05
CA GLY A 107 -14.53 -6.75 0.28
C GLY A 107 -13.28 -7.64 0.17
N LEU A 108 -13.41 -8.95 0.35
CA LEU A 108 -12.31 -9.91 0.24
C LEU A 108 -11.82 -10.11 -1.18
N ILE A 109 -12.61 -9.80 -2.21
CA ILE A 109 -12.22 -9.95 -3.62
C ILE A 109 -10.95 -9.17 -3.93
N PHE A 110 -10.77 -8.01 -3.31
CA PHE A 110 -9.58 -7.18 -3.48
C PHE A 110 -8.32 -7.85 -2.90
N SER A 111 -8.44 -8.54 -1.75
CA SER A 111 -7.34 -9.31 -1.17
C SER A 111 -6.97 -10.53 -2.01
N VAL A 112 -7.97 -11.27 -2.50
CA VAL A 112 -7.78 -12.48 -3.31
C VAL A 112 -7.14 -12.13 -4.65
N GLY A 113 -7.56 -11.06 -5.31
CA GLY A 113 -6.97 -10.61 -6.58
C GLY A 113 -5.47 -10.34 -6.47
N TRP A 114 -5.05 -9.67 -5.42
CA TRP A 114 -3.63 -9.44 -5.16
C TRP A 114 -2.87 -10.72 -4.82
N LEU A 115 -3.44 -11.59 -4.02
CA LEU A 115 -2.82 -12.86 -3.65
C LEU A 115 -2.51 -13.73 -4.87
N VAL A 116 -3.42 -13.79 -5.83
CA VAL A 116 -3.24 -14.58 -7.07
C VAL A 116 -2.19 -13.95 -8.00
N GLY A 117 -2.14 -12.63 -8.09
CA GLY A 117 -1.19 -11.92 -8.96
C GLY A 117 0.28 -12.14 -8.59
N TRP A 118 0.60 -12.21 -7.30
CA TRP A 118 1.98 -12.36 -6.83
C TRP A 118 2.68 -13.65 -7.29
N PRO A 119 2.12 -14.85 -7.12
CA PRO A 119 2.70 -16.09 -7.64
C PRO A 119 2.96 -16.04 -9.14
N ILE A 120 2.03 -15.50 -9.92
CA ILE A 120 2.18 -15.34 -11.37
C ILE A 120 3.41 -14.49 -11.70
N ILE A 121 3.55 -13.33 -11.07
CA ILE A 121 4.71 -12.44 -11.28
C ILE A 121 5.99 -13.12 -10.84
N MET A 122 6.03 -13.76 -9.67
CA MET A 122 7.23 -14.36 -9.12
C MET A 122 7.73 -15.55 -9.94
N PHE A 123 6.85 -16.43 -10.37
CA PHE A 123 7.26 -17.67 -11.06
C PHE A 123 7.39 -17.51 -12.57
N LEU A 124 6.66 -16.59 -13.20
CA LEU A 124 6.69 -16.48 -14.66
C LEU A 124 7.49 -15.28 -15.19
N ILE A 125 7.62 -14.19 -14.40
CA ILE A 125 8.13 -12.92 -14.92
C ILE A 125 9.40 -12.47 -14.20
N ALA A 126 9.49 -12.63 -12.89
CA ALA A 126 10.53 -11.99 -12.08
C ALA A 126 11.96 -12.41 -12.47
N GLU A 127 12.20 -13.69 -12.75
CA GLU A 127 13.52 -14.19 -13.15
C GLU A 127 13.95 -13.60 -14.50
N GLN A 128 13.06 -13.56 -15.48
CA GLN A 128 13.33 -13.00 -16.78
C GLN A 128 13.69 -11.50 -16.71
N LEU A 129 12.92 -10.73 -15.90
CA LEU A 129 13.20 -9.32 -15.68
C LEU A 129 14.54 -9.09 -14.99
N ARG A 130 14.86 -9.90 -13.97
CA ARG A 130 16.14 -9.84 -13.28
C ARG A 130 17.32 -10.09 -14.23
N ASN A 131 17.21 -11.06 -15.10
CA ASN A 131 18.27 -11.43 -16.06
C ASN A 131 18.54 -10.35 -17.11
N LEU A 132 17.59 -9.45 -17.38
CA LEU A 132 17.80 -8.28 -18.25
C LEU A 132 18.76 -7.24 -17.63
N GLY A 133 18.97 -7.27 -16.31
CA GLY A 133 19.90 -6.38 -15.62
C GLY A 133 19.57 -4.88 -15.72
N LYS A 134 18.29 -4.52 -15.89
CA LYS A 134 17.81 -3.15 -16.01
C LYS A 134 17.20 -2.67 -14.71
N TYR A 135 17.18 -1.34 -14.49
CA TYR A 135 16.70 -0.75 -13.25
C TYR A 135 15.23 -0.34 -13.28
N THR A 136 14.74 0.08 -14.44
CA THR A 136 13.38 0.63 -14.56
C THR A 136 12.53 -0.15 -15.55
N TYR A 137 11.20 -0.10 -15.36
CA TYR A 137 10.26 -0.69 -16.31
C TYR A 137 10.44 -0.12 -17.73
N ALA A 138 10.69 1.17 -17.86
CA ALA A 138 10.94 1.82 -19.15
C ALA A 138 12.19 1.26 -19.85
N ASP A 139 13.24 0.93 -19.08
CA ASP A 139 14.46 0.32 -19.64
C ASP A 139 14.20 -1.13 -20.10
N VAL A 140 13.38 -1.88 -19.38
CA VAL A 140 12.99 -3.26 -19.73
C VAL A 140 12.21 -3.29 -21.05
N VAL A 141 11.18 -2.48 -21.17
CA VAL A 141 10.33 -2.44 -22.37
C VAL A 141 11.11 -1.94 -23.58
N SER A 142 11.99 -0.96 -23.42
CA SER A 142 12.82 -0.42 -24.51
C SER A 142 13.95 -1.34 -24.95
N TYR A 143 14.16 -2.48 -24.28
CA TYR A 143 15.17 -3.45 -24.69
C TYR A 143 14.80 -4.16 -26.00
N ARG A 144 13.51 -4.42 -26.24
CA ARG A 144 13.04 -5.16 -27.42
C ARG A 144 12.43 -4.26 -28.52
N PHE A 145 11.96 -3.09 -28.16
CA PHE A 145 11.26 -2.19 -29.06
C PHE A 145 12.08 -0.94 -29.38
N GLU A 146 11.61 -0.11 -30.30
CA GLU A 146 12.25 1.17 -30.61
C GLU A 146 12.41 2.02 -29.34
N ARG A 147 13.65 2.37 -29.06
CA ARG A 147 14.05 2.88 -27.75
C ARG A 147 13.35 4.18 -27.35
N VAL A 148 13.28 5.16 -28.28
CA VAL A 148 12.76 6.49 -27.94
C VAL A 148 11.25 6.49 -27.69
N PRO A 149 10.39 6.02 -28.62
CA PRO A 149 8.95 6.07 -28.40
C PRO A 149 8.49 5.18 -27.26
N MET A 150 9.08 3.97 -27.14
CA MET A 150 8.67 3.03 -26.08
C MET A 150 9.11 3.49 -24.69
N ARG A 151 10.31 4.06 -24.58
CA ARG A 151 10.79 4.59 -23.31
C ARG A 151 9.96 5.78 -22.84
N THR A 152 9.59 6.67 -23.77
CA THR A 152 8.72 7.82 -23.46
C THR A 152 7.33 7.36 -23.03
N LEU A 153 6.72 6.43 -23.77
CA LEU A 153 5.41 5.88 -23.43
C LEU A 153 5.41 5.17 -22.06
N ALA A 154 6.40 4.30 -21.83
CA ALA A 154 6.52 3.57 -20.57
C ALA A 154 6.77 4.50 -19.37
N ALA A 155 7.60 5.52 -19.54
CA ALA A 155 7.84 6.51 -18.49
C ALA A 155 6.59 7.34 -18.18
N THR A 156 5.86 7.77 -19.21
CA THR A 156 4.59 8.49 -19.02
C THR A 156 3.55 7.64 -18.32
N ALA A 157 3.38 6.38 -18.74
CA ALA A 157 2.46 5.45 -18.09
C ALA A 157 2.85 5.21 -16.62
N ALA A 158 4.13 5.00 -16.32
CA ALA A 158 4.63 4.84 -14.96
C ALA A 158 4.34 6.09 -14.10
N LEU A 159 4.56 7.29 -14.63
CA LEU A 159 4.25 8.53 -13.90
C LEU A 159 2.76 8.65 -13.57
N ILE A 160 1.87 8.34 -14.52
CA ILE A 160 0.42 8.37 -14.29
C ILE A 160 0.04 7.41 -13.16
N VAL A 161 0.52 6.15 -13.23
CA VAL A 161 0.24 5.14 -12.19
C VAL A 161 0.75 5.58 -10.83
N VAL A 162 1.99 6.10 -10.76
CA VAL A 162 2.59 6.56 -9.50
C VAL A 162 1.82 7.74 -8.90
N ILE A 163 1.40 8.71 -9.72
CA ILE A 163 0.62 9.87 -9.24
C ILE A 163 -0.73 9.39 -8.65
N LEU A 164 -1.44 8.51 -9.36
CA LEU A 164 -2.73 7.98 -8.88
C LEU A 164 -2.56 7.17 -7.59
N TYR A 165 -1.52 6.35 -7.52
CA TYR A 165 -1.19 5.61 -6.30
C TYR A 165 -0.83 6.52 -5.13
N LEU A 166 -0.04 7.58 -5.38
CA LEU A 166 0.35 8.55 -4.37
C LEU A 166 -0.87 9.27 -3.77
N ILE A 167 -1.88 9.62 -4.58
CA ILE A 167 -3.12 10.23 -4.08
C ILE A 167 -3.76 9.33 -3.00
N GLY A 168 -3.92 8.02 -3.28
CA GLY A 168 -4.47 7.07 -2.30
C GLY A 168 -3.64 6.98 -1.02
N GLN A 169 -2.31 6.96 -1.13
CA GLN A 169 -1.41 6.93 0.03
C GLN A 169 -1.51 8.20 0.86
N MET A 170 -1.58 9.38 0.22
CA MET A 170 -1.68 10.66 0.90
C MET A 170 -3.02 10.82 1.63
N VAL A 171 -4.12 10.33 1.05
CA VAL A 171 -5.43 10.30 1.72
C VAL A 171 -5.37 9.46 2.99
N GLY A 172 -4.85 8.24 2.91
CA GLY A 172 -4.72 7.36 4.07
C GLY A 172 -3.81 7.92 5.16
N ALA A 173 -2.64 8.43 4.78
CA ALA A 173 -1.70 9.03 5.72
C ALA A 173 -2.25 10.31 6.35
N GLY A 174 -2.91 11.18 5.57
CA GLY A 174 -3.55 12.39 6.08
C GLY A 174 -4.63 12.09 7.10
N LYS A 175 -5.50 11.10 6.84
CA LYS A 175 -6.53 10.65 7.79
C LYS A 175 -5.92 10.08 9.07
N LEU A 176 -4.84 9.31 8.97
CA LEU A 176 -4.16 8.77 10.15
C LEU A 176 -3.59 9.87 11.04
N ILE A 177 -2.90 10.86 10.46
CA ILE A 177 -2.35 12.00 11.20
C ILE A 177 -3.46 12.87 11.79
N GLN A 178 -4.55 13.07 11.07
CA GLN A 178 -5.73 13.76 11.59
C GLN A 178 -6.28 13.07 12.84
N VAL A 179 -6.39 11.75 12.83
CA VAL A 179 -6.86 10.97 14.00
C VAL A 179 -5.89 11.05 15.16
N LEU A 180 -4.58 10.89 14.90
CA LEU A 180 -3.57 10.85 15.95
C LEU A 180 -3.32 12.21 16.62
N PHE A 181 -3.26 13.27 15.82
CA PHE A 181 -2.85 14.60 16.29
C PHE A 181 -4.00 15.59 16.41
N GLY A 182 -5.20 15.24 15.96
CA GLY A 182 -6.34 16.15 15.92
C GLY A 182 -6.15 17.35 14.97
N LEU A 183 -5.18 17.27 14.05
CA LEU A 183 -4.87 18.32 13.09
C LEU A 183 -5.95 18.38 11.99
N ASP A 184 -6.06 19.53 11.35
CA ASP A 184 -6.80 19.63 10.11
C ASP A 184 -6.16 18.76 9.02
N TYR A 185 -7.00 18.12 8.18
CA TYR A 185 -6.57 17.20 7.14
C TYR A 185 -5.54 17.81 6.19
N THR A 186 -5.72 19.07 5.80
CA THR A 186 -4.83 19.76 4.87
C THR A 186 -3.40 19.88 5.43
N TYR A 187 -3.29 20.30 6.69
CA TYR A 187 -1.97 20.39 7.35
C TYR A 187 -1.35 19.00 7.54
N ALA A 188 -2.15 18.00 7.88
CA ALA A 188 -1.68 16.62 8.01
C ALA A 188 -1.06 16.10 6.70
N VAL A 189 -1.72 16.30 5.57
CA VAL A 189 -1.22 15.92 4.24
C VAL A 189 0.07 16.65 3.87
N ILE A 190 0.16 17.96 4.14
CA ILE A 190 1.37 18.76 3.84
C ILE A 190 2.57 18.25 4.66
N ILE A 191 2.39 18.03 5.94
CA ILE A 191 3.47 17.54 6.83
C ILE A 191 3.99 16.18 6.36
N VAL A 192 3.07 15.24 6.08
CA VAL A 192 3.44 13.91 5.60
C VAL A 192 4.13 13.99 4.24
N GLY A 193 3.63 14.83 3.32
CA GLY A 193 4.24 15.03 2.01
C GLY A 193 5.68 15.53 2.10
N ILE A 194 5.94 16.51 2.94
CA ILE A 194 7.31 17.03 3.17
C ILE A 194 8.22 15.92 3.73
N LEU A 195 7.76 15.17 4.72
CA LEU A 195 8.53 14.07 5.31
C LEU A 195 8.86 12.99 4.28
N ILE A 196 7.90 12.61 3.43
CA ILE A 196 8.10 11.61 2.36
C ILE A 196 9.16 12.11 1.36
N ILE A 197 9.03 13.34 0.89
CA ILE A 197 9.99 13.92 -0.06
C ILE A 197 11.40 13.92 0.54
N MET A 198 11.56 14.33 1.79
CA MET A 198 12.85 14.35 2.45
C MET A 198 13.48 12.95 2.50
N TYR A 199 12.77 11.96 3.00
CA TYR A 199 13.39 10.66 3.20
C TYR A 199 13.66 9.91 1.87
N VAL A 200 12.82 10.08 0.86
CA VAL A 200 13.02 9.43 -0.45
C VAL A 200 14.17 10.07 -1.21
N THR A 201 14.25 11.41 -1.22
CA THR A 201 15.29 12.14 -1.96
C THR A 201 16.71 11.81 -1.46
N PHE A 202 16.89 11.70 -0.15
CA PHE A 202 18.21 11.48 0.43
C PHE A 202 18.57 10.02 0.66
N GLY A 203 17.58 9.14 0.84
CA GLY A 203 17.83 7.76 1.24
C GLY A 203 18.01 6.75 0.08
N GLY A 204 17.44 7.00 -1.06
CA GLY A 204 17.44 6.07 -2.19
C GLY A 204 16.84 4.70 -1.86
N MET A 205 17.14 3.68 -2.69
CA MET A 205 16.61 2.32 -2.54
C MET A 205 17.11 1.63 -1.26
N LEU A 206 18.32 1.92 -0.81
CA LEU A 206 18.86 1.31 0.41
C LEU A 206 18.03 1.70 1.65
N ALA A 207 17.72 2.99 1.81
CA ALA A 207 16.90 3.46 2.91
C ALA A 207 15.48 2.91 2.83
N THR A 208 14.84 3.00 1.66
CA THR A 208 13.47 2.50 1.47
C THR A 208 13.38 1.01 1.77
N THR A 209 14.34 0.19 1.32
CA THR A 209 14.38 -1.25 1.62
C THR A 209 14.39 -1.52 3.12
N TRP A 210 15.26 -0.89 3.89
CA TRP A 210 15.33 -1.11 5.33
C TRP A 210 14.09 -0.60 6.08
N VAL A 211 13.56 0.57 5.70
CA VAL A 211 12.31 1.08 6.25
C VAL A 211 11.14 0.13 5.98
N GLN A 212 11.07 -0.44 4.78
CA GLN A 212 10.03 -1.41 4.45
C GLN A 212 10.17 -2.73 5.22
N ILE A 213 11.39 -3.23 5.42
CA ILE A 213 11.63 -4.43 6.25
C ILE A 213 11.12 -4.22 7.68
N ILE A 214 11.46 -3.10 8.28
CA ILE A 214 11.04 -2.78 9.65
C ILE A 214 9.52 -2.61 9.71
N LYS A 215 8.95 -1.89 8.75
CA LYS A 215 7.49 -1.73 8.62
C LYS A 215 6.80 -3.08 8.51
N ALA A 216 7.33 -4.02 7.68
CA ALA A 216 6.77 -5.36 7.56
C ALA A 216 6.75 -6.10 8.90
N CYS A 217 7.86 -6.10 9.64
CA CYS A 217 7.93 -6.75 10.93
C CYS A 217 6.93 -6.16 11.94
N LEU A 218 6.88 -4.83 12.04
CA LEU A 218 5.99 -4.14 12.97
C LEU A 218 4.51 -4.33 12.60
N LEU A 219 4.18 -4.21 11.31
CA LEU A 219 2.80 -4.31 10.85
C LEU A 219 2.28 -5.75 10.96
N LEU A 220 3.07 -6.75 10.57
CA LEU A 220 2.69 -8.15 10.72
C LEU A 220 2.47 -8.53 12.19
N THR A 221 3.37 -8.09 13.07
CA THR A 221 3.22 -8.32 14.51
C THR A 221 1.98 -7.61 15.05
N GLY A 222 1.80 -6.33 14.74
CA GLY A 222 0.64 -5.55 15.17
C GLY A 222 -0.68 -6.11 14.62
N ALA A 223 -0.74 -6.45 13.33
CA ALA A 223 -1.93 -7.05 12.73
C ALA A 223 -2.28 -8.40 13.36
N THR A 224 -1.27 -9.22 13.67
CA THR A 224 -1.47 -10.50 14.36
C THR A 224 -2.06 -10.29 15.76
N ILE A 225 -1.50 -9.36 16.53
CA ILE A 225 -2.03 -9.04 17.87
C ILE A 225 -3.47 -8.52 17.79
N ILE A 226 -3.75 -7.62 16.82
CA ILE A 226 -5.11 -7.09 16.62
C ILE A 226 -6.07 -8.21 16.20
N ALA A 227 -5.67 -9.08 15.26
CA ALA A 227 -6.53 -10.16 14.79
C ALA A 227 -6.89 -11.14 15.90
N PHE A 228 -5.91 -11.61 16.68
CA PHE A 228 -6.15 -12.50 17.83
C PHE A 228 -6.90 -11.77 18.96
N GLY A 229 -6.59 -10.51 19.23
CA GLY A 229 -7.30 -9.71 20.22
C GLY A 229 -8.76 -9.50 19.83
N ALA A 230 -9.04 -9.18 18.57
CA ALA A 230 -10.40 -9.04 18.07
C ALA A 230 -11.17 -10.37 18.13
N LEU A 231 -10.52 -11.47 17.73
CA LEU A 231 -11.09 -12.80 17.82
C LEU A 231 -11.45 -13.16 19.28
N TYR A 232 -10.53 -12.93 20.22
CA TYR A 232 -10.74 -13.18 21.63
C TYR A 232 -11.92 -12.37 22.20
N LEU A 233 -11.94 -11.06 21.95
CA LEU A 233 -12.98 -10.16 22.46
C LEU A 233 -14.34 -10.42 21.79
N ALA A 234 -14.38 -10.67 20.49
CA ALA A 234 -15.62 -10.90 19.77
C ALA A 234 -16.22 -12.29 20.03
N SER A 235 -15.40 -13.26 20.41
CA SER A 235 -15.87 -14.63 20.74
C SER A 235 -16.07 -14.88 22.24
N ASP A 236 -16.11 -13.83 23.04
CA ASP A 236 -16.27 -13.91 24.52
C ASP A 236 -15.23 -14.85 25.18
N GLY A 237 -13.97 -14.74 24.72
CA GLY A 237 -12.83 -15.47 25.25
C GLY A 237 -12.65 -16.90 24.69
N THR A 238 -13.50 -17.37 23.80
CA THR A 238 -13.44 -18.76 23.29
C THR A 238 -12.54 -18.96 22.08
N MET A 239 -12.01 -17.87 21.49
CA MET A 239 -11.20 -17.90 20.25
C MET A 239 -11.91 -18.57 19.06
N SER A 240 -13.25 -18.55 19.04
CA SER A 240 -14.08 -19.15 18.00
C SER A 240 -14.34 -18.15 16.85
N PRO A 241 -13.87 -18.43 15.62
CA PRO A 241 -14.20 -17.61 14.46
C PRO A 241 -15.72 -17.56 14.17
N GLU A 242 -16.41 -18.67 14.40
CA GLU A 242 -17.86 -18.75 14.19
C GLU A 242 -18.62 -17.76 15.08
N ARG A 243 -18.30 -17.69 16.37
CA ARG A 243 -18.90 -16.71 17.29
C ARG A 243 -18.58 -15.27 16.89
N MET A 244 -17.34 -15.02 16.45
CA MET A 244 -16.96 -13.71 15.95
C MET A 244 -17.81 -13.31 14.75
N PHE A 245 -18.03 -14.21 13.79
CA PHE A 245 -18.86 -13.92 12.62
C PHE A 245 -20.33 -13.73 12.99
N GLN A 246 -20.90 -14.53 13.88
CA GLN A 246 -22.26 -14.35 14.40
C GLN A 246 -22.42 -12.96 15.02
N LYS A 247 -21.49 -12.56 15.87
CA LYS A 247 -21.50 -11.23 16.51
C LYS A 247 -21.34 -10.09 15.50
N ALA A 248 -20.51 -10.28 14.46
CA ALA A 248 -20.39 -9.31 13.36
C ALA A 248 -21.70 -9.12 12.61
N VAL A 249 -22.42 -10.22 12.34
CA VAL A 249 -23.76 -10.20 11.71
C VAL A 249 -24.79 -9.48 12.59
N GLU A 250 -24.75 -9.68 13.89
CA GLU A 250 -25.68 -9.00 14.81
C GLU A 250 -25.51 -7.49 14.83
N ILE A 251 -24.26 -7.02 14.79
CA ILE A 251 -23.90 -5.61 14.93
C ILE A 251 -23.99 -4.87 13.58
N HIS A 252 -23.69 -5.53 12.48
CA HIS A 252 -23.59 -4.87 11.18
C HIS A 252 -24.94 -4.51 10.59
N PRO A 253 -25.12 -3.29 10.01
CA PRO A 253 -26.40 -2.86 9.44
C PRO A 253 -26.98 -3.79 8.36
N LYS A 254 -26.09 -4.39 7.54
CA LYS A 254 -26.48 -5.34 6.48
C LYS A 254 -26.74 -6.77 7.00
N LYS A 255 -26.54 -7.04 8.28
CA LYS A 255 -26.76 -8.36 8.91
C LYS A 255 -26.17 -9.53 8.09
N ASN A 256 -26.97 -10.56 7.81
CA ASN A 256 -26.54 -11.77 7.10
C ASN A 256 -26.00 -11.49 5.68
N ALA A 257 -26.33 -10.38 5.05
CA ALA A 257 -25.85 -10.05 3.72
C ALA A 257 -24.32 -9.85 3.65
N ILE A 258 -23.66 -9.58 4.78
CA ILE A 258 -22.18 -9.45 4.82
C ILE A 258 -21.46 -10.80 4.72
N MET A 259 -22.13 -11.92 4.93
CA MET A 259 -21.54 -13.26 4.95
C MET A 259 -21.60 -13.99 3.62
N GLY A 260 -22.34 -13.44 2.66
CA GLY A 260 -22.50 -14.04 1.32
C GLY A 260 -21.94 -13.13 0.23
N PRO A 261 -21.83 -13.67 -1.00
CA PRO A 261 -21.46 -12.88 -2.16
C PRO A 261 -22.52 -11.81 -2.44
N GLY A 262 -22.07 -10.57 -2.57
CA GLY A 262 -22.89 -9.44 -2.95
C GLY A 262 -22.73 -9.10 -4.43
N THR A 263 -23.06 -7.87 -4.81
CA THR A 263 -23.13 -7.43 -6.22
C THR A 263 -21.78 -7.50 -6.95
N LEU A 264 -20.65 -7.41 -6.26
CA LEU A 264 -19.32 -7.51 -6.89
C LEU A 264 -18.97 -8.94 -7.34
N VAL A 265 -19.62 -9.94 -6.78
CA VAL A 265 -19.37 -11.37 -7.07
C VAL A 265 -20.54 -12.00 -7.79
N SER A 266 -21.77 -11.61 -7.50
CA SER A 266 -22.99 -12.23 -8.03
C SER A 266 -23.53 -11.60 -9.32
N ASP A 267 -23.19 -10.34 -9.60
CA ASP A 267 -23.56 -9.67 -10.85
C ASP A 267 -22.29 -9.53 -11.71
N PRO A 268 -22.12 -10.37 -12.76
CA PRO A 268 -20.98 -10.30 -13.68
C PRO A 268 -21.01 -9.08 -14.60
#